data_e25a42b86d5f1d50e8f964638654ce24
#
_entry.id   e25a42b86d5f1d50e8f964638654ce24
#
_cell.length_a   1.000
_cell.length_b   1.000
_cell.length_c   1.000
_cell.angle_alpha   90.00
_cell.angle_beta   90.00
_cell.angle_gamma   90.00
#
_symmetry.space_group_name_H-M   'P 1'
#
loop_
_entity.id
_entity.type
_entity.pdbx_description
1 polymer ?
#
loop_
_entity_poly.entity_id
_entity_poly.type
_entity_poly.pdbx_seq_one_letter_code
_entity_poly.pdbx_strand_id
1 'polypeptide(L)'
;HTKTVGVTATGTAFNVDAFRNDDVVSVTMVRGVVDVDMKGETRRMAPGERICYDNRLGTYTVDQTDSEKWCAWRNGEIIFENDRLDYVFHRLGQLYNVEFTVCDPSVNCYVYHAVFTDETLPEILEMLKISAPIRYEILQADSPAPNIPKQHIRVYGK
;
A
#
# COMPACT_ATOMS: atom_id res chain seq x y z
N HIS A 1 -1.66 17.42 5.61
CA HIS A 1 -3.09 17.37 5.25
C HIS A 1 -3.28 16.66 3.91
N THR A 2 -4.19 15.71 3.87
CA THR A 2 -4.76 15.20 2.63
C THR A 2 -5.99 16.05 2.25
N LYS A 3 -6.67 15.76 1.13
CA LYS A 3 -7.89 16.51 0.75
C LYS A 3 -9.06 16.31 1.73
N THR A 4 -9.07 15.21 2.46
CA THR A 4 -10.22 14.76 3.29
C THR A 4 -9.85 14.45 4.73
N VAL A 5 -8.59 14.19 5.02
CA VAL A 5 -8.10 13.83 6.35
C VAL A 5 -7.01 14.80 6.77
N GLY A 6 -7.20 15.44 7.93
CA GLY A 6 -6.22 16.27 8.60
C GLY A 6 -5.50 15.44 9.69
N VAL A 7 -4.19 15.55 9.78
CA VAL A 7 -3.41 14.88 10.84
C VAL A 7 -2.64 15.92 11.62
N THR A 8 -2.86 15.98 12.93
CA THR A 8 -2.12 16.85 13.85
C THR A 8 -1.32 15.99 14.81
N ALA A 9 -0.02 16.20 14.84
CA ALA A 9 0.90 15.38 15.60
C ALA A 9 1.93 16.25 16.35
N THR A 10 2.27 15.85 17.57
CA THR A 10 3.28 16.51 18.39
C THR A 10 4.22 15.46 18.99
N GLY A 11 5.50 15.49 18.59
CA GLY A 11 6.53 14.56 19.08
C GLY A 11 6.24 13.10 18.79
N THR A 12 5.72 12.78 17.62
CA THR A 12 5.13 11.49 17.27
C THR A 12 5.83 10.80 16.11
N ALA A 13 5.73 9.47 16.05
CA ALA A 13 6.02 8.69 14.87
C ALA A 13 4.72 8.06 14.36
N PHE A 14 4.39 8.33 13.12
CA PHE A 14 3.20 7.82 12.46
C PHE A 14 3.44 7.70 10.95
N ASN A 15 2.63 6.89 10.29
CA ASN A 15 2.59 6.76 8.83
C ASN A 15 1.26 7.24 8.28
N VAL A 16 1.27 7.89 7.13
CA VAL A 16 0.07 8.25 6.37
C VAL A 16 0.21 7.67 4.97
N ASP A 17 -0.68 6.77 4.61
CA ASP A 17 -0.85 6.25 3.26
C ASP A 17 -2.03 6.97 2.61
N ALA A 18 -1.71 7.86 1.67
CA ALA A 18 -2.70 8.67 0.95
C ALA A 18 -2.25 8.80 -0.51
N PHE A 19 -2.38 7.75 -1.28
CA PHE A 19 -1.99 7.75 -2.68
C PHE A 19 -3.09 8.37 -3.55
N ARG A 20 -2.66 9.01 -4.64
CA ARG A 20 -3.53 9.86 -5.47
C ARG A 20 -4.74 9.12 -6.05
N ASN A 21 -4.64 7.81 -6.26
CA ASN A 21 -5.65 6.98 -6.87
C ASN A 21 -6.38 6.08 -5.87
N ASP A 22 -6.12 6.23 -4.56
CA ASP A 22 -6.76 5.41 -3.55
C ASP A 22 -8.01 6.10 -3.01
N ASP A 23 -9.09 5.36 -2.98
CA ASP A 23 -10.31 5.78 -2.29
C ASP A 23 -10.15 5.75 -0.76
N VAL A 24 -9.11 5.08 -0.26
CA VAL A 24 -8.83 4.92 1.17
C VAL A 24 -7.59 5.70 1.57
N VAL A 25 -7.71 6.48 2.63
CA VAL A 25 -6.57 7.09 3.33
C VAL A 25 -6.37 6.34 4.64
N SER A 26 -5.15 5.87 4.92
CA SER A 26 -4.86 5.26 6.19
C SER A 26 -3.82 6.03 7.00
N VAL A 27 -4.01 6.04 8.31
CA VAL A 27 -3.09 6.61 9.30
C VAL A 27 -2.75 5.52 10.30
N THR A 28 -1.47 5.21 10.44
CA THR A 28 -0.97 4.22 11.39
C THR A 28 -0.11 4.91 12.45
N MET A 29 -0.45 4.69 13.71
CA MET A 29 0.23 5.30 14.85
C MET A 29 1.30 4.37 15.41
N VAL A 30 2.54 4.86 15.48
CA VAL A 30 3.67 4.12 16.07
C VAL A 30 3.88 4.51 17.54
N ARG A 31 4.06 5.80 17.80
CA ARG A 31 4.27 6.32 19.17
C ARG A 31 3.87 7.77 19.27
N GLY A 32 3.53 8.20 20.49
CA GLY A 32 3.16 9.57 20.83
C GLY A 32 1.65 9.77 20.82
N VAL A 33 1.18 10.91 20.33
CA VAL A 33 -0.24 11.26 20.24
C VAL A 33 -0.52 11.89 18.88
N VAL A 34 -1.50 11.35 18.17
CA VAL A 34 -1.98 11.88 16.88
C VAL A 34 -3.48 12.10 16.96
N ASP A 35 -3.91 13.28 16.58
CA ASP A 35 -5.31 13.61 16.38
C ASP A 35 -5.58 13.61 14.86
N VAL A 36 -6.54 12.78 14.44
CA VAL A 36 -6.97 12.63 13.04
C VAL A 36 -8.33 13.30 12.89
N ASP A 37 -8.39 14.31 12.04
CA ASP A 37 -9.63 15.01 11.66
C ASP A 37 -10.18 14.42 10.36
N MET A 38 -11.41 13.93 10.43
CA MET A 38 -12.13 13.29 9.32
C MET A 38 -13.47 14.00 9.13
N LYS A 39 -13.49 15.00 8.25
CA LYS A 39 -14.70 15.80 7.93
C LYS A 39 -15.42 16.38 9.16
N GLY A 40 -14.66 16.89 10.13
CA GLY A 40 -15.19 17.55 11.32
C GLY A 40 -15.37 16.64 12.54
N GLU A 41 -15.07 15.35 12.42
CA GLU A 41 -14.90 14.44 13.55
C GLU A 41 -13.39 14.27 13.82
N THR A 42 -12.96 14.65 15.00
CA THR A 42 -11.56 14.49 15.43
C THR A 42 -11.44 13.28 16.34
N ARG A 43 -10.57 12.34 15.96
CA ARG A 43 -10.26 11.16 16.75
C ARG A 43 -8.79 11.16 17.19
N ARG A 44 -8.57 10.96 18.49
CA ARG A 44 -7.24 10.71 19.04
C ARG A 44 -6.87 9.25 18.90
N MET A 45 -5.68 8.99 18.37
CA MET A 45 -5.13 7.65 18.17
C MET A 45 -4.18 7.24 19.30
N ALA A 46 -4.23 5.96 19.65
CA ALA A 46 -3.25 5.31 20.51
C ALA A 46 -2.16 4.60 19.68
N PRO A 47 -0.95 4.37 20.25
CA PRO A 47 0.07 3.57 19.58
C PRO A 47 -0.43 2.17 19.21
N GLY A 48 -0.08 1.72 17.99
CA GLY A 48 -0.55 0.45 17.43
C GLY A 48 -1.92 0.53 16.74
N GLU A 49 -2.65 1.65 16.82
CA GLU A 49 -3.88 1.83 16.06
C GLU A 49 -3.61 2.25 14.62
N ARG A 50 -4.47 1.75 13.74
CA ARG A 50 -4.57 2.17 12.33
C ARG A 50 -5.99 2.59 12.03
N ILE A 51 -6.16 3.80 11.50
CA ILE A 51 -7.42 4.30 10.96
C ILE A 51 -7.37 4.15 9.44
N CYS A 52 -8.43 3.56 8.84
CA CYS A 52 -8.65 3.52 7.40
C CYS A 52 -9.92 4.30 7.09
N TYR A 53 -9.77 5.46 6.44
CA TYR A 53 -10.88 6.33 6.04
C TYR A 53 -11.21 6.13 4.57
N ASP A 54 -12.44 5.72 4.27
CA ASP A 54 -12.95 5.58 2.90
C ASP A 54 -13.50 6.93 2.42
N ASN A 55 -12.86 7.50 1.42
CA ASN A 55 -13.24 8.80 0.84
C ASN A 55 -14.57 8.77 0.10
N ARG A 56 -14.98 7.61 -0.43
CA ARG A 56 -16.23 7.44 -1.18
C ARG A 56 -17.41 7.30 -0.23
N LEU A 57 -17.25 6.47 0.80
CA LEU A 57 -18.32 6.18 1.77
C LEU A 57 -18.38 7.25 2.86
N GLY A 58 -17.29 7.98 3.12
CA GLY A 58 -17.17 8.94 4.19
C GLY A 58 -17.18 8.31 5.58
N THR A 59 -16.76 7.03 5.67
CA THR A 59 -16.70 6.24 6.89
C THR A 59 -15.29 5.81 7.18
N TYR A 60 -15.00 5.41 8.42
CA TYR A 60 -13.69 4.89 8.79
C TYR A 60 -13.79 3.64 9.66
N THR A 61 -12.74 2.85 9.64
CA THR A 61 -12.51 1.73 10.56
C THR A 61 -11.26 2.00 11.39
N VAL A 62 -11.19 1.37 12.57
CA VAL A 62 -10.03 1.43 13.45
C VAL A 62 -9.63 0.01 13.81
N ASP A 63 -8.40 -0.34 13.50
CA ASP A 63 -7.83 -1.65 13.75
C ASP A 63 -6.58 -1.54 14.62
N GLN A 64 -6.29 -2.58 15.40
CA GLN A 64 -4.96 -2.77 16.01
C GLN A 64 -4.06 -3.45 14.99
N THR A 65 -2.85 -2.93 14.82
CA THR A 65 -1.93 -3.44 13.79
C THR A 65 -0.49 -3.38 14.28
N ASP A 66 0.35 -4.21 13.68
CA ASP A 66 1.78 -4.06 13.82
C ASP A 66 2.23 -2.78 13.09
N SER A 67 2.51 -1.76 13.88
CA SER A 67 2.92 -0.46 13.35
C SER A 67 4.29 -0.50 12.65
N GLU A 68 5.15 -1.48 12.97
CA GLU A 68 6.47 -1.62 12.34
C GLU A 68 6.33 -1.97 10.87
N LYS A 69 5.45 -2.90 10.53
CA LYS A 69 5.14 -3.26 9.14
C LYS A 69 4.79 -2.04 8.27
N TRP A 70 3.94 -1.15 8.79
CA TRP A 70 3.46 0.02 8.04
C TRP A 70 4.47 1.16 7.95
N CYS A 71 5.50 1.12 8.78
CA CYS A 71 6.57 2.12 8.82
C CYS A 71 7.90 1.60 8.25
N ALA A 72 8.01 0.33 7.93
CA ALA A 72 9.23 -0.32 7.43
C ALA A 72 9.80 0.35 6.19
N TRP A 73 8.95 0.90 5.31
CA TRP A 73 9.36 1.65 4.12
C TRP A 73 10.28 2.85 4.44
N ARG A 74 10.22 3.39 5.66
CA ARG A 74 11.12 4.47 6.11
C ARG A 74 12.56 4.00 6.24
N ASN A 75 12.76 2.70 6.45
CA ASN A 75 14.06 2.03 6.49
C ASN A 75 14.41 1.40 5.13
N GLY A 76 13.59 1.61 4.10
CA GLY A 76 13.73 0.96 2.79
C GLY A 76 13.16 -0.45 2.73
N GLU A 77 12.44 -0.90 3.77
CA GLU A 77 11.88 -2.25 3.84
C GLU A 77 10.43 -2.30 3.37
N ILE A 78 10.07 -3.35 2.66
CA ILE A 78 8.69 -3.67 2.27
C ILE A 78 8.35 -5.01 2.89
N ILE A 79 7.40 -5.02 3.82
CA ILE A 79 7.02 -6.22 4.58
C ILE A 79 5.63 -6.69 4.15
N PHE A 80 5.54 -7.94 3.71
CA PHE A 80 4.30 -8.67 3.47
C PHE A 80 4.20 -9.82 4.45
N GLU A 81 3.09 -9.92 5.20
CA GLU A 81 2.85 -10.93 6.24
C GLU A 81 1.53 -11.64 6.01
N ASN A 82 1.55 -12.71 5.23
CA ASN A 82 0.36 -13.43 4.80
C ASN A 82 -0.66 -12.51 4.09
N ASP A 83 -0.14 -11.54 3.35
CA ASP A 83 -0.95 -10.63 2.58
C ASP A 83 -1.42 -11.29 1.28
N ARG A 84 -2.65 -11.02 0.87
CA ARG A 84 -3.19 -11.50 -0.40
C ARG A 84 -2.46 -10.84 -1.56
N LEU A 85 -2.30 -11.55 -2.67
CA LEU A 85 -1.56 -11.02 -3.83
C LEU A 85 -2.22 -9.78 -4.46
N ASP A 86 -3.55 -9.60 -4.38
CA ASP A 86 -4.20 -8.36 -4.80
C ASP A 86 -3.66 -7.15 -4.04
N TYR A 87 -3.51 -7.27 -2.72
CA TYR A 87 -2.90 -6.24 -1.88
C TYR A 87 -1.40 -6.06 -2.19
N VAL A 88 -0.66 -7.17 -2.38
CA VAL A 88 0.77 -7.13 -2.73
C VAL A 88 0.99 -6.33 -4.03
N PHE A 89 0.22 -6.63 -5.09
CA PHE A 89 0.32 -5.90 -6.36
C PHE A 89 -0.10 -4.44 -6.23
N HIS A 90 -1.16 -4.17 -5.48
CA HIS A 90 -1.58 -2.80 -5.19
C HIS A 90 -0.44 -2.01 -4.52
N ARG A 91 0.18 -2.58 -3.48
CA ARG A 91 1.27 -1.95 -2.74
C ARG A 91 2.53 -1.74 -3.59
N LEU A 92 2.94 -2.75 -4.35
CA LEU A 92 4.05 -2.62 -5.29
C LEU A 92 3.77 -1.58 -6.38
N GLY A 93 2.54 -1.53 -6.88
CA GLY A 93 2.10 -0.52 -7.83
C GLY A 93 2.27 0.90 -7.33
N GLN A 94 1.96 1.14 -6.05
CA GLN A 94 2.14 2.43 -5.39
C GLN A 94 3.63 2.79 -5.23
N LEU A 95 4.42 1.85 -4.70
CA LEU A 95 5.83 2.08 -4.35
C LEU A 95 6.71 2.28 -5.59
N TYR A 96 6.47 1.50 -6.64
CA TYR A 96 7.26 1.54 -7.89
C TYR A 96 6.60 2.35 -9.01
N ASN A 97 5.44 2.97 -8.74
CA ASN A 97 4.67 3.74 -9.72
C ASN A 97 4.37 2.96 -11.01
N VAL A 98 3.90 1.73 -10.85
CA VAL A 98 3.49 0.83 -11.93
C VAL A 98 2.04 0.43 -11.77
N GLU A 99 1.41 0.00 -12.85
CA GLU A 99 0.04 -0.49 -12.85
C GLU A 99 -0.01 -1.99 -13.05
N PHE A 100 -0.66 -2.70 -12.12
CA PHE A 100 -0.87 -4.14 -12.23
C PHE A 100 -2.28 -4.43 -12.72
N THR A 101 -2.41 -5.33 -13.71
CA THR A 101 -3.68 -5.93 -14.11
C THR A 101 -3.63 -7.42 -13.86
N VAL A 102 -4.44 -7.91 -12.92
CA VAL A 102 -4.60 -9.34 -12.67
C VAL A 102 -5.63 -9.88 -13.65
N CYS A 103 -5.17 -10.68 -14.61
CA CYS A 103 -6.00 -11.25 -15.68
C CYS A 103 -6.75 -12.52 -15.25
N ASP A 104 -6.24 -13.19 -14.19
CA ASP A 104 -6.87 -14.37 -13.60
C ASP A 104 -7.23 -14.07 -12.13
N PRO A 105 -8.53 -13.95 -11.80
CA PRO A 105 -8.97 -13.63 -10.45
C PRO A 105 -8.53 -14.63 -9.38
N SER A 106 -8.23 -15.87 -9.74
CA SER A 106 -7.74 -16.90 -8.80
C SER A 106 -6.41 -16.51 -8.16
N VAL A 107 -5.59 -15.74 -8.85
CA VAL A 107 -4.32 -15.22 -8.36
C VAL A 107 -4.49 -14.38 -7.09
N ASN A 108 -5.58 -13.64 -6.97
CA ASN A 108 -5.83 -12.76 -5.84
C ASN A 108 -6.00 -13.51 -4.51
N CYS A 109 -6.34 -14.80 -4.56
CA CYS A 109 -6.57 -15.61 -3.36
C CYS A 109 -5.28 -16.15 -2.71
N TYR A 110 -4.16 -16.13 -3.43
CA TYR A 110 -2.89 -16.57 -2.85
C TYR A 110 -2.38 -15.57 -1.83
N VAL A 111 -1.77 -16.08 -0.76
CA VAL A 111 -1.14 -15.26 0.27
C VAL A 111 0.38 -15.28 0.09
N TYR A 112 1.00 -14.17 0.43
CA TYR A 112 2.41 -13.96 0.28
C TYR A 112 3.04 -13.47 1.59
N HIS A 113 4.22 -14.01 1.89
CA HIS A 113 5.02 -13.58 3.03
C HIS A 113 6.44 -13.32 2.56
N ALA A 114 6.92 -12.10 2.68
CA ALA A 114 8.26 -11.69 2.31
C ALA A 114 8.65 -10.37 2.97
N VAL A 115 9.95 -10.18 3.11
CA VAL A 115 10.57 -8.88 3.45
C VAL A 115 11.54 -8.55 2.33
N PHE A 116 11.36 -7.38 1.72
CA PHE A 116 12.25 -6.82 0.72
C PHE A 116 12.96 -5.60 1.31
N THR A 117 14.23 -5.44 1.02
CA THR A 117 15.05 -4.32 1.54
C THR A 117 15.58 -3.44 0.42
N ASP A 118 16.34 -4.00 -0.48
CA ASP A 118 17.02 -3.28 -1.56
C ASP A 118 16.65 -3.83 -2.96
N GLU A 119 15.69 -4.78 -3.03
CA GLU A 119 15.33 -5.42 -4.27
C GLU A 119 14.62 -4.46 -5.22
N THR A 120 14.98 -4.54 -6.48
CA THR A 120 14.31 -3.83 -7.57
C THR A 120 12.99 -4.52 -7.92
N LEU A 121 12.07 -3.80 -8.55
CA LEU A 121 10.79 -4.38 -8.99
C LEU A 121 10.95 -5.64 -9.86
N PRO A 122 11.87 -5.71 -10.84
CA PRO A 122 12.11 -6.95 -11.59
C PRO A 122 12.52 -8.13 -10.73
N GLU A 123 13.38 -7.91 -9.72
CA GLU A 123 13.81 -8.96 -8.79
C GLU A 123 12.64 -9.45 -7.94
N ILE A 124 11.81 -8.54 -7.42
CA ILE A 124 10.58 -8.88 -6.68
C ILE A 124 9.63 -9.70 -7.55
N LEU A 125 9.43 -9.31 -8.82
CA LEU A 125 8.56 -10.04 -9.75
C LEU A 125 9.07 -11.46 -10.05
N GLU A 126 10.38 -11.66 -10.18
CA GLU A 126 10.96 -12.99 -10.34
C GLU A 126 10.81 -13.84 -9.06
N MET A 127 10.97 -13.25 -7.87
CA MET A 127 10.72 -13.95 -6.60
C MET A 127 9.25 -14.35 -6.48
N LEU A 128 8.32 -13.47 -6.83
CA LEU A 128 6.88 -13.77 -6.87
C LEU A 128 6.56 -14.91 -7.83
N LYS A 129 7.16 -14.92 -9.03
CA LYS A 129 6.97 -15.97 -10.04
C LYS A 129 7.51 -17.33 -9.60
N ILE A 130 8.57 -17.37 -8.78
CA ILE A 130 9.14 -18.60 -8.23
C ILE A 130 8.29 -19.13 -7.07
N SER A 131 7.82 -18.26 -6.19
CA SER A 131 7.16 -18.62 -4.93
C SER A 131 5.64 -18.73 -5.02
N ALA A 132 5.02 -18.13 -6.03
CA ALA A 132 3.59 -18.22 -6.29
C ALA A 132 3.30 -18.78 -7.68
N PRO A 133 2.14 -19.44 -7.89
CA PRO A 133 1.78 -20.01 -9.20
C PRO A 133 1.31 -18.92 -10.17
N ILE A 134 2.17 -17.94 -10.43
CA ILE A 134 1.91 -16.80 -11.31
C ILE A 134 2.95 -16.72 -12.44
N ARG A 135 2.55 -16.05 -13.50
CA ARG A 135 3.40 -15.54 -14.58
C ARG A 135 3.05 -14.08 -14.84
N TYR A 136 3.96 -13.32 -15.39
CA TYR A 136 3.71 -11.91 -15.69
C TYR A 136 4.29 -11.49 -17.03
N GLU A 137 3.76 -10.41 -17.57
CA GLU A 137 4.24 -9.72 -18.77
C GLU A 137 4.37 -8.23 -18.46
N ILE A 138 5.52 -7.67 -18.81
CA ILE A 138 5.77 -6.23 -18.69
C ILE A 138 5.45 -5.60 -20.05
N LEU A 139 4.45 -4.73 -20.09
CA LEU A 139 4.10 -3.97 -21.28
C LEU A 139 4.83 -2.63 -21.22
N GLN A 140 5.59 -2.32 -22.28
CA GLN A 140 6.18 -0.99 -22.40
C GLN A 140 5.07 0.02 -22.70
N ALA A 141 5.16 1.19 -22.08
CA ALA A 141 4.24 2.28 -22.37
C ALA A 141 4.50 2.81 -23.79
N ASP A 142 3.48 2.79 -24.63
CA ASP A 142 3.56 3.18 -26.04
C ASP A 142 3.68 4.71 -26.26
N SER A 143 3.78 5.55 -25.21
CA SER A 143 3.87 7.00 -25.41
C SER A 143 4.43 7.75 -24.20
N PRO A 144 5.40 8.67 -24.40
CA PRO A 144 5.85 9.58 -23.35
C PRO A 144 4.87 10.76 -23.24
N ALA A 145 3.76 10.58 -22.53
CA ALA A 145 2.94 11.73 -22.12
C ALA A 145 3.59 12.40 -20.89
N PRO A 146 3.51 13.74 -20.76
CA PRO A 146 4.21 14.48 -19.71
C PRO A 146 3.75 14.21 -18.27
N ASN A 147 2.82 13.29 -18.06
CA ASN A 147 2.35 12.81 -16.75
C ASN A 147 2.46 11.29 -16.63
N ILE A 148 3.71 10.78 -16.70
CA ILE A 148 4.14 9.48 -16.23
C ILE A 148 3.64 8.29 -17.08
N PRO A 149 4.49 7.64 -17.84
CA PRO A 149 4.22 6.30 -18.31
C PRO A 149 4.33 5.35 -17.10
N LYS A 150 3.20 4.98 -16.50
CA LYS A 150 3.17 3.83 -15.61
C LYS A 150 3.51 2.62 -16.46
N GLN A 151 4.60 1.94 -16.12
CA GLN A 151 4.86 0.63 -16.67
C GLN A 151 3.66 -0.25 -16.32
N HIS A 152 3.10 -0.96 -17.30
CA HIS A 152 1.93 -1.79 -17.09
C HIS A 152 2.36 -3.26 -17.03
N ILE A 153 1.96 -3.94 -15.97
CA ILE A 153 2.32 -5.33 -15.73
C ILE A 153 1.03 -6.16 -15.67
N ARG A 154 0.93 -7.14 -16.58
CA ARG A 154 -0.16 -8.12 -16.56
C ARG A 154 0.27 -9.36 -15.79
N VAL A 155 -0.61 -9.84 -14.93
CA VAL A 155 -0.37 -11.03 -14.10
C VAL A 155 -1.42 -12.09 -14.41
N TYR A 156 -0.96 -13.33 -14.59
CA TYR A 156 -1.77 -14.50 -14.92
C TYR A 156 -1.47 -15.63 -13.91
N GLY A 157 -2.43 -16.53 -13.68
CA GLY A 157 -2.17 -17.83 -13.06
C GLY A 157 -1.33 -18.75 -13.96
N LYS A 158 -0.63 -19.69 -13.37
CA LYS A 158 0.04 -20.80 -14.07
C LYS A 158 -0.92 -21.93 -14.29
#